data_6fbc07f120c5e0ef94f41c242e32cb04
#
_entry.id   6fbc07f120c5e0ef94f41c242e32cb04
#
_cell.length_a   1.000
_cell.length_b   1.000
_cell.length_c   1.000
_cell.angle_alpha   90.00
_cell.angle_beta   90.00
_cell.angle_gamma   90.00
#
_symmetry.space_group_name_H-M   'P 1'
#
loop_
_entity.id
_entity.type
_entity.pdbx_description
1 polymer ?
#
loop_
_entity_poly.entity_id
_entity_poly.type
_entity_poly.pdbx_seq_one_letter_code
_entity_poly.pdbx_strand_id
1 'polypeptide(L)'
;REREPGRGRGAEHPAQIPPRGWLDIVWRTVKEIGDDRLPAVAGGVTFYTLLAIFPGLGAFVSLYGLFADVQQAQAQFVGLIGILPQEFLGIIGDQMMRLASAPAQNLGLAFVVTLILAVWSASSGVKALINGLNIAYDEEEKRGFLRVSLLALGATLSLLLFVALLAALLVAAPALTPGEAPFAAVARWLAARLLTTGLISLLYRFGPSRAAPRWQWVTWGSGTAALLWM
;
A
#
# COMPACT_ATOMS: atom_id res chain seq x y z
N ARG A 1 14.92 0.92 36.54
CA ARG A 1 13.47 0.49 36.43
C ARG A 1 13.42 -0.96 36.83
N GLU A 2 12.85 -1.24 38.00
CA GLU A 2 12.71 -2.58 38.55
C GLU A 2 11.94 -3.49 37.58
N ARG A 3 12.48 -4.68 37.37
CA ARG A 3 11.86 -5.71 36.52
C ARG A 3 10.67 -6.25 37.30
N GLU A 4 9.47 -5.73 37.04
CA GLU A 4 8.24 -6.29 37.59
C GLU A 4 8.08 -7.73 37.07
N PRO A 5 8.14 -8.73 37.95
CA PRO A 5 7.99 -10.12 37.55
C PRO A 5 6.56 -10.35 37.02
N GLY A 6 6.43 -11.09 35.93
CA GLY A 6 5.14 -11.51 35.38
C GLY A 6 4.58 -10.68 34.20
N ARG A 7 5.31 -9.71 33.67
CA ARG A 7 4.90 -8.93 32.48
C ARG A 7 5.59 -9.34 31.17
N GLY A 8 6.39 -10.40 31.20
CA GLY A 8 7.01 -10.96 29.98
C GLY A 8 8.16 -10.13 29.37
N ARG A 9 8.80 -9.24 30.14
CA ARG A 9 9.91 -8.40 29.66
C ARG A 9 11.19 -9.17 29.26
N GLY A 10 11.27 -10.45 29.62
CA GLY A 10 12.34 -11.35 29.23
C GLY A 10 11.92 -12.35 28.13
N ALA A 11 10.75 -12.17 27.54
CA ALA A 11 10.24 -13.09 26.51
C ALA A 11 11.08 -12.97 25.23
N GLU A 12 11.58 -14.09 24.75
CA GLU A 12 12.30 -14.17 23.47
C GLU A 12 11.35 -14.30 22.28
N HIS A 13 10.12 -14.77 22.55
CA HIS A 13 9.05 -14.95 21.55
C HIS A 13 7.73 -14.32 22.03
N PRO A 14 6.90 -13.78 21.12
CA PRO A 14 5.59 -13.22 21.46
C PRO A 14 4.67 -14.17 22.23
N ALA A 15 4.75 -15.48 21.93
CA ALA A 15 3.95 -16.50 22.61
C ALA A 15 4.29 -16.68 24.11
N GLN A 16 5.43 -16.19 24.57
CA GLN A 16 5.86 -16.24 25.97
C GLN A 16 5.34 -15.06 26.80
N ILE A 17 4.65 -14.10 26.17
CA ILE A 17 4.12 -12.92 26.84
C ILE A 17 2.82 -13.30 27.55
N PRO A 18 2.72 -13.12 28.89
CA PRO A 18 1.49 -13.41 29.62
C PRO A 18 0.37 -12.41 29.27
N PRO A 19 -0.91 -12.72 29.51
CA PRO A 19 -2.02 -11.82 29.18
C PRO A 19 -1.91 -10.41 29.78
N ARG A 20 -1.37 -10.28 30.97
CA ARG A 20 -1.09 -8.96 31.59
C ARG A 20 -0.02 -8.16 30.83
N GLY A 21 0.97 -8.85 30.25
CA GLY A 21 1.98 -8.23 29.41
C GLY A 21 1.38 -7.71 28.10
N TRP A 22 0.43 -8.43 27.51
CA TRP A 22 -0.28 -7.98 26.31
C TRP A 22 -1.13 -6.73 26.57
N LEU A 23 -1.82 -6.65 27.70
CA LEU A 23 -2.56 -5.44 28.09
C LEU A 23 -1.62 -4.22 28.26
N ASP A 24 -0.45 -4.43 28.87
CA ASP A 24 0.57 -3.38 29.01
C ASP A 24 1.10 -2.91 27.64
N ILE A 25 1.31 -3.85 26.73
CA ILE A 25 1.72 -3.55 25.34
C ILE A 25 0.65 -2.71 24.64
N VAL A 26 -0.61 -3.13 24.67
CA VAL A 26 -1.72 -2.40 24.02
C VAL A 26 -1.84 -0.99 24.58
N TRP A 27 -1.82 -0.83 25.91
CA TRP A 27 -1.92 0.47 26.55
C TRP A 27 -0.75 1.39 26.15
N ARG A 28 0.48 0.87 26.13
CA ARG A 28 1.66 1.61 25.69
C ARG A 28 1.57 1.97 24.21
N THR A 29 1.15 1.04 23.35
CA THR A 29 0.97 1.32 21.92
C THR A 29 0.00 2.46 21.69
N VAL A 30 -1.15 2.47 22.39
CA VAL A 30 -2.13 3.57 22.27
C VAL A 30 -1.54 4.91 22.72
N LYS A 31 -0.73 4.90 23.76
CA LYS A 31 -0.05 6.12 24.24
C LYS A 31 1.00 6.60 23.24
N GLU A 32 1.85 5.70 22.74
CA GLU A 32 2.91 6.00 21.76
C GLU A 32 2.33 6.55 20.44
N ILE A 33 1.16 6.06 20.00
CA ILE A 33 0.45 6.61 18.82
C ILE A 33 0.23 8.13 18.95
N GLY A 34 -0.12 8.59 20.17
CA GLY A 34 -0.31 10.01 20.46
C GLY A 34 1.01 10.78 20.61
N ASP A 35 1.92 10.24 21.40
CA ASP A 35 3.23 10.87 21.72
C ASP A 35 4.09 11.04 20.45
N ASP A 36 4.09 10.06 19.56
CA ASP A 36 4.79 10.03 18.26
C ASP A 36 4.05 10.78 17.15
N ARG A 37 2.88 11.34 17.43
CA ARG A 37 2.03 12.03 16.44
C ARG A 37 1.75 11.19 15.18
N LEU A 38 1.63 9.88 15.32
CA LEU A 38 1.40 8.98 14.19
C LEU A 38 0.19 9.35 13.33
N PRO A 39 -0.93 9.93 13.85
CA PRO A 39 -2.01 10.43 13.02
C PRO A 39 -1.58 11.52 12.03
N ALA A 40 -0.65 12.40 12.41
CA ALA A 40 -0.13 13.43 11.49
C ALA A 40 0.74 12.81 10.39
N VAL A 41 1.54 11.81 10.72
CA VAL A 41 2.32 11.03 9.73
C VAL A 41 1.39 10.30 8.77
N ALA A 42 0.35 9.63 9.29
CA ALA A 42 -0.66 8.95 8.48
C ALA A 42 -1.37 9.94 7.54
N GLY A 43 -1.67 11.16 8.01
CA GLY A 43 -2.20 12.24 7.19
C GLY A 43 -1.27 12.60 6.03
N GLY A 44 0.04 12.67 6.27
CA GLY A 44 1.05 12.89 5.23
C GLY A 44 1.08 11.77 4.18
N VAL A 45 1.05 10.51 4.62
CA VAL A 45 0.97 9.35 3.70
C VAL A 45 -0.31 9.43 2.85
N THR A 46 -1.45 9.70 3.49
CA THR A 46 -2.75 9.84 2.80
C THR A 46 -2.72 10.96 1.78
N PHE A 47 -2.17 12.13 2.14
CA PHE A 47 -2.05 13.27 1.23
C PHE A 47 -1.26 12.90 -0.04
N TYR A 48 -0.08 12.30 0.09
CA TYR A 48 0.71 11.91 -1.08
C TYR A 48 0.07 10.78 -1.89
N THR A 49 -0.65 9.88 -1.24
CA THR A 49 -1.42 8.82 -1.92
C THR A 49 -2.53 9.44 -2.77
N LEU A 50 -3.31 10.36 -2.22
CA LEU A 50 -4.34 11.08 -2.97
C LEU A 50 -3.74 11.92 -4.10
N LEU A 51 -2.62 12.58 -3.85
CA LEU A 51 -1.91 13.36 -4.87
C LEU A 51 -1.43 12.49 -6.04
N ALA A 52 -1.08 11.22 -5.78
CA ALA A 52 -0.64 10.28 -6.82
C ALA A 52 -1.79 9.74 -7.69
N ILE A 53 -3.03 9.72 -7.19
CA ILE A 53 -4.19 9.18 -7.91
C ILE A 53 -4.43 9.93 -9.22
N PHE A 54 -4.43 11.25 -9.21
CA PHE A 54 -4.73 12.05 -10.41
C PHE A 54 -3.70 11.85 -11.55
N PRO A 55 -2.38 12.00 -11.31
CA PRO A 55 -1.40 11.71 -12.35
C PRO A 55 -1.39 10.23 -12.73
N GLY A 56 -1.67 9.33 -11.76
CA GLY A 56 -1.78 7.89 -12.01
C GLY A 56 -2.90 7.55 -12.99
N LEU A 57 -4.08 8.13 -12.79
CA LEU A 57 -5.20 8.01 -13.73
C LEU A 57 -4.84 8.61 -15.09
N GLY A 58 -4.18 9.77 -15.12
CA GLY A 58 -3.72 10.40 -16.35
C GLY A 58 -2.75 9.49 -17.14
N ALA A 59 -1.80 8.85 -16.45
CA ALA A 59 -0.87 7.90 -17.05
C ALA A 59 -1.63 6.67 -17.59
N PHE A 60 -2.55 6.10 -16.81
CA PHE A 60 -3.33 4.93 -17.20
C PHE A 60 -4.16 5.21 -18.46
N VAL A 61 -4.90 6.32 -18.48
CA VAL A 61 -5.77 6.66 -19.61
C VAL A 61 -4.94 7.05 -20.85
N SER A 62 -3.80 7.73 -20.68
CA SER A 62 -2.90 8.05 -21.79
C SER A 62 -2.28 6.79 -22.40
N LEU A 63 -1.86 5.84 -21.55
CA LEU A 63 -1.37 4.53 -22.01
C LEU A 63 -2.45 3.76 -22.77
N TYR A 64 -3.66 3.73 -22.21
CA TYR A 64 -4.79 3.05 -22.84
C TYR A 64 -5.14 3.68 -24.20
N GLY A 65 -5.15 5.02 -24.29
CA GLY A 65 -5.40 5.76 -25.53
C GLY A 65 -4.35 5.56 -26.62
N LEU A 66 -3.13 5.11 -26.26
CA LEU A 66 -2.09 4.74 -27.24
C LEU A 66 -2.34 3.39 -27.91
N PHE A 67 -3.03 2.45 -27.23
CA PHE A 67 -3.16 1.05 -27.67
C PHE A 67 -4.60 0.62 -27.94
N ALA A 68 -5.60 1.33 -27.44
CA ALA A 68 -6.99 0.97 -27.55
C ALA A 68 -7.82 2.08 -28.19
N ASP A 69 -8.87 1.66 -28.93
CA ASP A 69 -9.86 2.58 -29.45
C ASP A 69 -10.72 3.14 -28.30
N VAL A 70 -11.09 4.43 -28.39
CA VAL A 70 -11.90 5.13 -27.40
C VAL A 70 -13.22 4.42 -27.12
N GLN A 71 -13.80 3.76 -28.13
CA GLN A 71 -15.04 2.98 -27.98
C GLN A 71 -14.86 1.74 -27.12
N GLN A 72 -13.72 1.05 -27.21
CA GLN A 72 -13.39 -0.09 -26.36
C GLN A 72 -13.13 0.34 -24.91
N ALA A 73 -12.49 1.50 -24.72
CA ALA A 73 -12.28 2.10 -23.42
C ALA A 73 -13.60 2.37 -22.71
N GLN A 74 -14.58 2.94 -23.40
CA GLN A 74 -15.91 3.23 -22.85
C GLN A 74 -16.65 1.95 -22.44
N ALA A 75 -16.57 0.88 -23.24
CA ALA A 75 -17.22 -0.39 -22.94
C ALA A 75 -16.65 -1.05 -21.66
N GLN A 76 -15.32 -0.97 -21.46
CA GLN A 76 -14.68 -1.49 -20.24
C GLN A 76 -14.96 -0.61 -19.03
N PHE A 77 -15.09 0.70 -19.23
CA PHE A 77 -15.45 1.63 -18.16
C PHE A 77 -16.86 1.33 -17.60
N VAL A 78 -17.80 0.96 -18.47
CA VAL A 78 -19.15 0.52 -18.04
C VAL A 78 -19.06 -0.70 -17.12
N GLY A 79 -18.10 -1.60 -17.33
CA GLY A 79 -17.87 -2.77 -16.47
C GLY A 79 -17.38 -2.43 -15.05
N LEU A 80 -16.89 -1.20 -14.81
CA LEU A 80 -16.48 -0.72 -13.49
C LEU A 80 -17.64 -0.07 -12.71
N ILE A 81 -18.78 0.16 -13.39
CA ILE A 81 -20.00 0.67 -12.74
C ILE A 81 -20.53 -0.39 -11.77
N GLY A 82 -20.64 -0.03 -10.50
CA GLY A 82 -21.02 -0.94 -9.43
C GLY A 82 -19.86 -1.55 -8.64
N ILE A 83 -18.61 -1.40 -9.12
CA ILE A 83 -17.39 -1.79 -8.39
C ILE A 83 -16.77 -0.55 -7.72
N LEU A 84 -16.77 0.59 -8.41
CA LEU A 84 -16.19 1.84 -7.91
C LEU A 84 -17.28 2.82 -7.47
N PRO A 85 -17.00 3.67 -6.44
CA PRO A 85 -17.87 4.79 -6.07
C PRO A 85 -18.12 5.74 -7.25
N GLN A 86 -19.29 6.37 -7.30
CA GLN A 86 -19.68 7.24 -8.42
C GLN A 86 -18.75 8.45 -8.60
N GLU A 87 -18.19 8.96 -7.51
CA GLU A 87 -17.22 10.06 -7.51
C GLU A 87 -15.95 9.68 -8.31
N PHE A 88 -15.46 8.47 -8.14
CA PHE A 88 -14.31 7.96 -8.91
C PHE A 88 -14.66 7.76 -10.38
N LEU A 89 -15.86 7.27 -10.67
CA LEU A 89 -16.33 7.10 -12.04
C LEU A 89 -16.41 8.45 -12.77
N GLY A 90 -16.86 9.51 -12.08
CA GLY A 90 -16.87 10.87 -12.63
C GLY A 90 -15.46 11.36 -12.99
N ILE A 91 -14.50 11.22 -12.07
CA ILE A 91 -13.10 11.62 -12.28
C ILE A 91 -12.47 10.87 -13.47
N ILE A 92 -12.66 9.55 -13.53
CA ILE A 92 -12.14 8.74 -14.63
C ILE A 92 -12.81 9.13 -15.96
N GLY A 93 -14.13 9.33 -15.97
CA GLY A 93 -14.90 9.75 -17.14
C GLY A 93 -14.43 11.10 -17.70
N ASP A 94 -14.23 12.09 -16.84
CA ASP A 94 -13.70 13.40 -17.22
C ASP A 94 -12.28 13.30 -17.79
N GLN A 95 -11.42 12.48 -17.20
CA GLN A 95 -10.08 12.23 -17.72
C GLN A 95 -10.11 11.55 -19.09
N MET A 96 -10.99 10.55 -19.26
CA MET A 96 -11.18 9.88 -20.55
C MET A 96 -11.66 10.85 -21.64
N MET A 97 -12.64 11.74 -21.33
CA MET A 97 -13.11 12.74 -22.30
C MET A 97 -12.00 13.72 -22.68
N ARG A 98 -11.22 14.23 -21.74
CA ARG A 98 -10.11 15.14 -22.01
C ARG A 98 -9.07 14.51 -22.93
N LEU A 99 -8.77 13.23 -22.74
CA LEU A 99 -7.76 12.52 -23.52
C LEU A 99 -8.29 12.05 -24.88
N ALA A 100 -9.57 11.67 -24.95
CA ALA A 100 -10.23 11.39 -26.24
C ALA A 100 -10.28 12.62 -27.16
N SER A 101 -10.29 13.83 -26.55
CA SER A 101 -10.25 15.09 -27.28
C SER A 101 -8.82 15.58 -27.59
N ALA A 102 -7.79 14.91 -27.06
CA ALA A 102 -6.41 15.28 -27.28
C ALA A 102 -5.86 14.74 -28.61
N PRO A 103 -5.07 15.52 -29.36
CA PRO A 103 -4.40 15.01 -30.56
C PRO A 103 -3.53 13.80 -30.23
N ALA A 104 -3.60 12.71 -31.00
CA ALA A 104 -2.86 11.47 -30.77
C ALA A 104 -1.34 11.68 -30.60
N GLN A 105 -0.78 12.71 -31.25
CA GLN A 105 0.63 13.09 -31.17
C GLN A 105 1.04 13.49 -29.72
N ASN A 106 0.12 13.98 -28.89
CA ASN A 106 0.41 14.45 -27.54
C ASN A 106 0.23 13.36 -26.48
N LEU A 107 -0.41 12.23 -26.79
CA LEU A 107 -0.72 11.17 -25.84
C LEU A 107 0.55 10.53 -25.27
N GLY A 108 1.58 10.30 -26.08
CA GLY A 108 2.85 9.73 -25.64
C GLY A 108 3.59 10.63 -24.65
N LEU A 109 3.64 11.95 -24.92
CA LEU A 109 4.25 12.91 -24.01
C LEU A 109 3.43 13.06 -22.73
N ALA A 110 2.11 13.13 -22.85
CA ALA A 110 1.20 13.19 -21.68
C ALA A 110 1.37 11.95 -20.79
N PHE A 111 1.48 10.75 -21.37
CA PHE A 111 1.76 9.52 -20.64
C PHE A 111 3.08 9.61 -19.84
N VAL A 112 4.18 10.00 -20.49
CA VAL A 112 5.48 10.09 -19.82
C VAL A 112 5.47 11.10 -18.68
N VAL A 113 4.90 12.30 -18.90
CA VAL A 113 4.84 13.35 -17.88
C VAL A 113 3.95 12.91 -16.70
N THR A 114 2.76 12.39 -16.96
CA THR A 114 1.84 11.96 -15.90
C THR A 114 2.38 10.74 -15.15
N LEU A 115 3.07 9.82 -15.83
CA LEU A 115 3.72 8.68 -15.20
C LEU A 115 4.84 9.13 -14.24
N ILE A 116 5.71 10.06 -14.67
CA ILE A 116 6.77 10.61 -13.82
C ILE A 116 6.17 11.28 -12.57
N LEU A 117 5.12 12.08 -12.75
CA LEU A 117 4.43 12.75 -11.64
C LEU A 117 3.76 11.75 -10.70
N ALA A 118 3.12 10.71 -11.23
CA ALA A 118 2.49 9.65 -10.44
C ALA A 118 3.52 8.89 -9.59
N VAL A 119 4.62 8.46 -10.22
CA VAL A 119 5.69 7.73 -9.53
C VAL A 119 6.38 8.63 -8.49
N TRP A 120 6.61 9.90 -8.80
CA TRP A 120 7.20 10.85 -7.85
C TRP A 120 6.28 11.08 -6.63
N SER A 121 4.99 11.30 -6.85
CA SER A 121 4.01 11.48 -5.77
C SER A 121 3.88 10.22 -4.91
N ALA A 122 3.75 9.05 -5.53
CA ALA A 122 3.66 7.77 -4.83
C ALA A 122 4.93 7.49 -4.01
N SER A 123 6.13 7.74 -4.58
CA SER A 123 7.39 7.60 -3.86
C SER A 123 7.51 8.55 -2.68
N SER A 124 6.92 9.74 -2.75
CA SER A 124 6.85 10.68 -1.63
C SER A 124 5.96 10.15 -0.50
N GLY A 125 4.84 9.49 -0.84
CA GLY A 125 4.00 8.78 0.13
C GLY A 125 4.75 7.64 0.83
N VAL A 126 5.52 6.86 0.06
CA VAL A 126 6.35 5.79 0.64
C VAL A 126 7.46 6.35 1.54
N LYS A 127 8.08 7.50 1.18
CA LYS A 127 9.04 8.18 2.07
C LYS A 127 8.39 8.62 3.38
N ALA A 128 7.17 9.17 3.32
CA ALA A 128 6.41 9.52 4.53
C ALA A 128 6.12 8.29 5.39
N LEU A 129 5.78 7.15 4.77
CA LEU A 129 5.59 5.87 5.48
C LEU A 129 6.89 5.38 6.13
N ILE A 130 8.02 5.42 5.42
CA ILE A 130 9.35 5.08 5.97
C ILE A 130 9.69 5.96 7.17
N ASN A 131 9.44 7.27 7.07
CA ASN A 131 9.63 8.19 8.19
C ASN A 131 8.73 7.84 9.39
N GLY A 132 7.46 7.51 9.14
CA GLY A 132 6.55 7.04 10.19
C GLY A 132 7.02 5.77 10.87
N LEU A 133 7.56 4.82 10.10
CA LEU A 133 8.16 3.62 10.66
C LEU A 133 9.41 3.92 11.49
N ASN A 134 10.27 4.85 11.05
CA ASN A 134 11.42 5.28 11.84
C ASN A 134 10.98 5.88 13.20
N ILE A 135 9.97 6.77 13.18
CA ILE A 135 9.40 7.36 14.40
C ILE A 135 8.86 6.25 15.32
N ALA A 136 8.03 5.34 14.82
CA ALA A 136 7.42 4.25 15.60
C ALA A 136 8.46 3.26 16.19
N TYR A 137 9.67 3.24 15.65
CA TYR A 137 10.77 2.40 16.14
C TYR A 137 11.86 3.19 16.89
N ASP A 138 11.65 4.47 17.19
CA ASP A 138 12.64 5.37 17.81
C ASP A 138 13.99 5.37 17.08
N GLU A 139 13.95 5.30 15.74
CA GLU A 139 15.15 5.26 14.90
C GLU A 139 15.30 6.57 14.11
N GLU A 140 16.53 7.06 14.04
CA GLU A 140 16.88 8.16 13.15
C GLU A 140 17.23 7.62 11.75
N GLU A 141 16.88 8.38 10.72
CA GLU A 141 17.23 8.00 9.35
C GLU A 141 18.73 8.19 9.10
N LYS A 142 19.45 7.07 9.02
CA LYS A 142 20.93 7.03 8.85
C LYS A 142 21.34 6.89 7.39
N ARG A 143 20.39 6.61 6.49
CA ARG A 143 20.65 6.45 5.06
C ARG A 143 20.66 7.80 4.36
N GLY A 144 21.58 8.02 3.44
CA GLY A 144 21.64 9.25 2.65
C GLY A 144 20.40 9.39 1.75
N PHE A 145 20.08 10.62 1.36
CA PHE A 145 18.91 10.97 0.54
C PHE A 145 18.73 10.07 -0.69
N LEU A 146 19.81 9.76 -1.40
CA LEU A 146 19.73 8.91 -2.59
C LEU A 146 19.30 7.48 -2.26
N ARG A 147 19.82 6.90 -1.19
CA ARG A 147 19.43 5.55 -0.74
C ARG A 147 17.98 5.48 -0.32
N VAL A 148 17.51 6.47 0.44
CA VAL A 148 16.09 6.55 0.85
C VAL A 148 15.20 6.71 -0.39
N SER A 149 15.62 7.53 -1.36
CA SER A 149 14.86 7.74 -2.60
C SER A 149 14.77 6.47 -3.46
N LEU A 150 15.87 5.73 -3.60
CA LEU A 150 15.88 4.45 -4.32
C LEU A 150 15.07 3.37 -3.59
N LEU A 151 15.15 3.32 -2.26
CA LEU A 151 14.34 2.42 -1.45
C LEU A 151 12.85 2.74 -1.62
N ALA A 152 12.48 4.01 -1.55
CA ALA A 152 11.09 4.44 -1.73
C ALA A 152 10.58 4.13 -3.14
N LEU A 153 11.39 4.35 -4.17
CA LEU A 153 11.05 4.00 -5.54
C LEU A 153 10.85 2.49 -5.70
N GLY A 154 11.78 1.68 -5.18
CA GLY A 154 11.68 0.22 -5.21
C GLY A 154 10.45 -0.30 -4.46
N ALA A 155 10.15 0.26 -3.28
CA ALA A 155 8.96 -0.06 -2.51
C ALA A 155 7.67 0.39 -3.24
N THR A 156 7.68 1.55 -3.92
CA THR A 156 6.56 2.00 -4.75
C THR A 156 6.29 1.03 -5.90
N LEU A 157 7.32 0.62 -6.63
CA LEU A 157 7.17 -0.36 -7.71
C LEU A 157 6.69 -1.72 -7.19
N SER A 158 7.19 -2.15 -6.03
CA SER A 158 6.72 -3.38 -5.36
C SER A 158 5.26 -3.27 -4.94
N LEU A 159 4.83 -2.12 -4.44
CA LEU A 159 3.43 -1.85 -4.08
C LEU A 159 2.52 -1.85 -5.32
N LEU A 160 2.94 -1.24 -6.41
CA LEU A 160 2.18 -1.26 -7.67
C LEU A 160 2.03 -2.68 -8.22
N LEU A 161 3.11 -3.46 -8.21
CA LEU A 161 3.07 -4.87 -8.59
C LEU A 161 2.12 -5.67 -7.68
N PHE A 162 2.19 -5.43 -6.37
CA PHE A 162 1.32 -6.07 -5.39
C PHE A 162 -0.16 -5.76 -5.65
N VAL A 163 -0.51 -4.48 -5.90
CA VAL A 163 -1.88 -4.07 -6.23
C VAL A 163 -2.34 -4.74 -7.52
N ALA A 164 -1.48 -4.81 -8.55
CA ALA A 164 -1.79 -5.50 -9.79
C ALA A 164 -2.05 -7.01 -9.58
N LEU A 165 -1.22 -7.67 -8.75
CA LEU A 165 -1.40 -9.08 -8.39
C LEU A 165 -2.70 -9.31 -7.59
N LEU A 166 -3.04 -8.43 -6.64
CA LEU A 166 -4.30 -8.51 -5.92
C LEU A 166 -5.49 -8.30 -6.85
N ALA A 167 -5.44 -7.34 -7.75
CA ALA A 167 -6.50 -7.11 -8.73
C ALA A 167 -6.66 -8.33 -9.67
N ALA A 168 -5.56 -8.92 -10.14
CA ALA A 168 -5.59 -10.14 -10.94
C ALA A 168 -6.21 -11.31 -10.14
N LEU A 169 -5.82 -11.48 -8.90
CA LEU A 169 -6.28 -12.58 -8.04
C LEU A 169 -7.75 -12.44 -7.63
N LEU A 170 -8.18 -11.24 -7.23
CA LEU A 170 -9.50 -11.02 -6.65
C LEU A 170 -10.57 -10.63 -7.66
N VAL A 171 -10.18 -10.02 -8.80
CA VAL A 171 -11.10 -9.52 -9.81
C VAL A 171 -11.01 -10.32 -11.10
N ALA A 172 -9.80 -10.46 -11.69
CA ALA A 172 -9.65 -11.10 -12.99
C ALA A 172 -9.86 -12.61 -12.93
N ALA A 173 -9.32 -13.30 -11.91
CA ALA A 173 -9.44 -14.75 -11.81
C ALA A 173 -10.90 -15.22 -11.70
N PRO A 174 -11.78 -14.65 -10.85
CA PRO A 174 -13.21 -15.02 -10.82
C PRO A 174 -13.95 -14.74 -12.14
N ALA A 175 -13.57 -13.64 -12.82
CA ALA A 175 -14.19 -13.28 -14.10
C ALA A 175 -13.85 -14.28 -15.22
N LEU A 176 -12.67 -14.91 -15.15
CA LEU A 176 -12.20 -15.91 -16.11
C LEU A 176 -12.69 -17.34 -15.80
N THR A 177 -13.12 -17.59 -14.56
CA THR A 177 -13.56 -18.91 -14.10
C THR A 177 -14.97 -18.86 -13.47
N PRO A 178 -16.02 -18.54 -14.25
CA PRO A 178 -17.39 -18.51 -13.74
C PRO A 178 -17.81 -19.91 -13.25
N GLY A 179 -18.40 -19.99 -12.07
CA GLY A 179 -18.85 -21.25 -11.47
C GLY A 179 -17.78 -21.99 -10.65
N GLU A 180 -16.73 -21.29 -10.21
CA GLU A 180 -15.71 -21.87 -9.31
C GLU A 180 -16.31 -22.51 -8.06
N ALA A 181 -15.66 -23.60 -7.64
CA ALA A 181 -15.99 -24.27 -6.40
C ALA A 181 -15.73 -23.32 -5.17
N PRO A 182 -16.55 -23.38 -4.11
CA PRO A 182 -16.42 -22.51 -2.94
C PRO A 182 -15.01 -22.50 -2.32
N PHE A 183 -14.31 -23.63 -2.36
CA PHE A 183 -12.95 -23.73 -1.83
C PHE A 183 -11.94 -22.86 -2.61
N ALA A 184 -12.15 -22.65 -3.91
CA ALA A 184 -11.28 -21.79 -4.72
C ALA A 184 -11.41 -20.31 -4.30
N ALA A 185 -12.63 -19.86 -3.98
CA ALA A 185 -12.85 -18.54 -3.40
C ALA A 185 -12.12 -18.37 -2.06
N VAL A 186 -12.22 -19.35 -1.16
CA VAL A 186 -11.50 -19.33 0.12
C VAL A 186 -9.99 -19.29 -0.10
N ALA A 187 -9.47 -20.11 -1.01
CA ALA A 187 -8.04 -20.15 -1.34
C ALA A 187 -7.53 -18.79 -1.86
N ARG A 188 -8.31 -18.10 -2.69
CA ARG A 188 -7.97 -16.75 -3.18
C ARG A 188 -7.87 -15.73 -2.05
N TRP A 189 -8.84 -15.72 -1.13
CA TRP A 189 -8.80 -14.81 0.02
C TRP A 189 -7.64 -15.11 0.95
N LEU A 190 -7.30 -16.39 1.16
CA LEU A 190 -6.11 -16.78 1.91
C LEU A 190 -4.83 -16.31 1.21
N ALA A 191 -4.73 -16.50 -0.11
CA ALA A 191 -3.59 -16.02 -0.89
C ALA A 191 -3.45 -14.49 -0.83
N ALA A 192 -4.55 -13.74 -0.94
CA ALA A 192 -4.55 -12.29 -0.78
C ALA A 192 -4.05 -11.85 0.60
N ARG A 193 -4.48 -12.53 1.67
CA ARG A 193 -4.01 -12.27 3.04
C ARG A 193 -2.52 -12.56 3.21
N LEU A 194 -2.04 -13.67 2.66
CA LEU A 194 -0.62 -14.03 2.72
C LEU A 194 0.24 -13.01 1.95
N LEU A 195 -0.20 -12.58 0.77
CA LEU A 195 0.47 -11.54 -0.02
C LEU A 195 0.51 -10.22 0.75
N THR A 196 -0.60 -9.79 1.35
CA THR A 196 -0.68 -8.55 2.14
C THR A 196 0.24 -8.61 3.35
N THR A 197 0.18 -9.72 4.11
CA THR A 197 1.07 -9.93 5.27
C THR A 197 2.54 -9.93 4.85
N GLY A 198 2.86 -10.55 3.71
CA GLY A 198 4.20 -10.56 3.13
C GLY A 198 4.69 -9.15 2.79
N LEU A 199 3.87 -8.34 2.12
CA LEU A 199 4.23 -6.96 1.80
C LEU A 199 4.46 -6.11 3.05
N ILE A 200 3.55 -6.18 4.02
CA ILE A 200 3.70 -5.46 5.30
C ILE A 200 4.96 -5.92 6.04
N SER A 201 5.26 -7.23 6.01
CA SER A 201 6.49 -7.79 6.62
C SER A 201 7.75 -7.21 5.96
N LEU A 202 7.76 -7.09 4.64
CA LEU A 202 8.87 -6.47 3.89
C LEU A 202 9.03 -4.99 4.25
N LEU A 203 7.91 -4.24 4.32
CA LEU A 203 7.92 -2.84 4.73
C LEU A 203 8.45 -2.66 6.16
N TYR A 204 8.02 -3.48 7.11
CA TYR A 204 8.48 -3.43 8.50
C TYR A 204 9.94 -3.84 8.67
N ARG A 205 10.44 -4.72 7.78
CA ARG A 205 11.81 -5.18 7.82
C ARG A 205 12.79 -4.19 7.18
N PHE A 206 12.45 -3.68 6.01
CA PHE A 206 13.36 -2.87 5.18
C PHE A 206 13.06 -1.37 5.23
N GLY A 207 11.86 -0.97 5.67
CA GLY A 207 11.46 0.43 5.80
C GLY A 207 12.30 1.18 6.84
N PRO A 208 12.31 0.77 8.11
CA PRO A 208 13.05 1.48 9.15
C PRO A 208 14.57 1.42 8.95
N SER A 209 15.26 2.47 9.38
CA SER A 209 16.73 2.59 9.33
C SER A 209 17.40 1.91 10.54
N ARG A 210 17.10 0.62 10.75
CA ARG A 210 17.59 -0.15 11.89
C ARG A 210 18.33 -1.42 11.48
N ALA A 211 19.09 -2.02 12.43
CA ALA A 211 19.63 -3.36 12.26
C ALA A 211 18.49 -4.35 11.97
N ALA A 212 18.73 -5.32 11.06
CA ALA A 212 17.69 -6.23 10.56
C ALA A 212 16.96 -6.93 11.73
N PRO A 213 15.66 -6.71 11.91
CA PRO A 213 14.90 -7.28 13.01
C PRO A 213 14.76 -8.79 12.86
N ARG A 214 14.56 -9.49 13.96
CA ARG A 214 14.25 -10.92 13.94
C ARG A 214 12.88 -11.12 13.28
N TRP A 215 12.77 -12.03 12.30
CA TRP A 215 11.54 -12.32 11.57
C TRP A 215 10.34 -12.63 12.46
N GLN A 216 10.56 -13.29 13.58
CA GLN A 216 9.53 -13.69 14.55
C GLN A 216 8.68 -12.50 15.05
N TRP A 217 9.30 -11.34 15.27
CA TRP A 217 8.60 -10.14 15.73
C TRP A 217 7.93 -9.39 14.58
N VAL A 218 8.56 -9.39 13.41
CA VAL A 218 8.01 -8.76 12.20
C VAL A 218 6.74 -9.46 11.76
N THR A 219 6.71 -10.79 11.74
CA THR A 219 5.54 -11.57 11.29
C THR A 219 4.33 -11.40 12.19
N TRP A 220 4.49 -11.30 13.51
CA TRP A 220 3.38 -11.03 14.43
C TRP A 220 2.82 -9.61 14.23
N GLY A 221 3.68 -8.61 14.11
CA GLY A 221 3.28 -7.23 13.86
C GLY A 221 2.56 -7.07 12.53
N SER A 222 3.10 -7.64 11.45
CA SER A 222 2.50 -7.56 10.12
C SER A 222 1.21 -8.37 10.02
N GLY A 223 1.11 -9.53 10.71
CA GLY A 223 -0.12 -10.30 10.79
C GLY A 223 -1.24 -9.53 11.47
N THR A 224 -0.94 -8.87 12.59
CA THR A 224 -1.91 -8.01 13.30
C THR A 224 -2.33 -6.81 12.43
N ALA A 225 -1.38 -6.14 11.77
CA ALA A 225 -1.69 -5.04 10.87
C ALA A 225 -2.56 -5.47 9.68
N ALA A 226 -2.28 -6.63 9.09
CA ALA A 226 -3.08 -7.18 7.99
C ALA A 226 -4.51 -7.54 8.44
N LEU A 227 -4.68 -8.04 9.67
CA LEU A 227 -6.00 -8.32 10.24
C LEU A 227 -6.82 -7.05 10.52
N LEU A 228 -6.16 -5.97 10.95
CA LEU A 228 -6.82 -4.69 11.22
C LEU A 228 -7.20 -3.94 9.94
N TRP A 229 -6.50 -4.21 8.85
CA TRP A 229 -6.72 -3.53 7.56
C TRP A 229 -7.83 -4.18 6.72
N MET A 230 -8.15 -5.45 6.95
CA MET A 230 -9.20 -6.22 6.25
C MET A 230 -10.53 -6.21 6.99
#